data_effadb4f14048adc324094de032701b1
#
_entry.id   effadb4f14048adc324094de032701b1
#
_cell.length_a   1.000
_cell.length_b   1.000
_cell.length_c   1.000
_cell.angle_alpha   90.00
_cell.angle_beta   90.00
_cell.angle_gamma   90.00
#
_symmetry.space_group_name_H-M   'P 1'
#
loop_
_entity.id
_entity.type
_entity.pdbx_description
1 polymer ?
#
loop_
_entity_poly.entity_id
_entity_poly.type
_entity_poly.pdbx_seq_one_letter_code
_entity_poly.pdbx_strand_id
1 'polypeptide(L)'
;MNNMDKAILNAFPLVAVPTSEPLPGHTQCGTRYLVGKAGLMREITLPWIRLVHPVATCDADITLPYGAVESSVEMWCSEVPAELIRQFTADARQALPNEIAAALIWNSTIDVWRYAIRRSLRATPGYVSFEEIRLEDDEHMVVDIHSHGAFGAFFSGTDDRDDFGSMKFSVVLGNLDKPTPSSAIRLCMAGRYFPASINELGELGVIL
;
A
#
# COMPACT_ATOMS: atom_id res chain seq x y z
N MET A 1 -26.02 8.79 22.80
CA MET A 1 -24.79 8.17 22.31
C MET A 1 -23.74 8.23 23.40
N ASN A 2 -23.14 7.09 23.77
CA ASN A 2 -22.14 7.05 24.83
C ASN A 2 -20.76 7.56 24.34
N ASN A 3 -19.79 7.69 25.24
CA ASN A 3 -18.48 8.25 24.88
C ASN A 3 -17.66 7.34 23.94
N MET A 4 -17.87 6.02 24.01
CA MET A 4 -17.22 5.05 23.12
C MET A 4 -17.73 5.22 21.68
N ASP A 5 -19.05 5.28 21.50
CA ASP A 5 -19.65 5.48 20.17
C ASP A 5 -19.20 6.81 19.53
N LYS A 6 -19.10 7.89 20.35
CA LYS A 6 -18.56 9.18 19.89
C LYS A 6 -17.12 9.07 19.43
N ALA A 7 -16.27 8.36 20.20
CA ALA A 7 -14.87 8.16 19.83
C ALA A 7 -14.73 7.37 18.52
N ILE A 8 -15.54 6.31 18.34
CA ILE A 8 -15.57 5.52 17.09
C ILE A 8 -15.98 6.38 15.91
N LEU A 9 -17.08 7.16 16.04
CA LEU A 9 -17.54 8.01 14.93
C LEU A 9 -16.59 9.17 14.61
N ASN A 10 -15.84 9.64 15.61
CA ASN A 10 -14.79 10.64 15.36
C ASN A 10 -13.57 10.03 14.65
N ALA A 11 -13.16 8.80 15.05
CA ALA A 11 -12.02 8.12 14.45
C ALA A 11 -12.34 7.57 13.03
N PHE A 12 -13.60 7.18 12.80
CA PHE A 12 -14.09 6.59 11.55
C PHE A 12 -15.41 7.26 11.13
N PRO A 13 -15.37 8.50 10.65
CA PRO A 13 -16.58 9.22 10.27
C PRO A 13 -17.38 8.48 9.20
N LEU A 14 -18.72 8.51 9.35
CA LEU A 14 -19.67 8.03 8.34
C LEU A 14 -20.29 9.25 7.65
N VAL A 15 -20.14 9.34 6.33
CA VAL A 15 -20.57 10.48 5.53
C VAL A 15 -21.55 10.01 4.46
N ALA A 16 -22.75 10.62 4.42
CA ALA A 16 -23.66 10.45 3.31
C ALA A 16 -23.14 11.23 2.08
N VAL A 17 -23.02 10.55 0.93
CA VAL A 17 -22.58 11.22 -0.30
C VAL A 17 -23.66 12.16 -0.80
N PRO A 18 -23.38 13.49 -0.97
CA PRO A 18 -24.36 14.43 -1.47
C PRO A 18 -24.81 14.11 -2.90
N THR A 19 -26.07 14.43 -3.24
CA THR A 19 -26.62 14.24 -4.60
C THR A 19 -26.41 15.45 -5.51
N SER A 20 -26.29 16.63 -4.92
CA SER A 20 -26.31 17.91 -5.65
C SER A 20 -25.08 18.77 -5.39
N GLU A 21 -24.26 18.38 -4.44
CA GLU A 21 -23.03 19.10 -4.06
C GLU A 21 -21.83 18.15 -4.16
N PRO A 22 -20.62 18.69 -4.33
CA PRO A 22 -19.41 17.87 -4.27
C PRO A 22 -19.27 17.17 -2.90
N LEU A 23 -18.76 15.94 -2.92
CA LEU A 23 -18.38 15.28 -1.68
C LEU A 23 -17.30 16.11 -0.96
N PRO A 24 -17.51 16.48 0.33
CA PRO A 24 -16.49 17.19 1.09
C PRO A 24 -15.15 16.45 1.10
N GLY A 25 -14.07 17.16 0.79
CA GLY A 25 -12.73 16.61 0.79
C GLY A 25 -12.35 15.98 2.15
N HIS A 26 -11.57 14.93 2.12
CA HIS A 26 -10.96 14.31 3.32
C HIS A 26 -9.49 14.73 3.38
N THR A 27 -9.23 15.84 4.08
CA THR A 27 -7.90 16.49 4.12
C THR A 27 -7.01 16.00 5.25
N GLN A 28 -7.56 15.20 6.17
CA GLN A 28 -6.80 14.61 7.28
C GLN A 28 -6.47 13.16 6.97
N CYS A 29 -5.28 12.72 7.38
CA CYS A 29 -4.94 11.29 7.33
C CYS A 29 -5.89 10.48 8.21
N GLY A 30 -6.38 9.38 7.68
CA GLY A 30 -7.32 8.51 8.38
C GLY A 30 -8.25 7.75 7.44
N THR A 31 -9.29 7.21 8.04
CA THR A 31 -10.31 6.43 7.33
C THR A 31 -11.68 7.03 7.60
N ARG A 32 -12.49 7.23 6.56
CA ARG A 32 -13.92 7.49 6.68
C ARG A 32 -14.73 6.53 5.81
N TYR A 33 -15.99 6.38 6.15
CA TYR A 33 -16.93 5.58 5.37
C TYR A 33 -17.91 6.49 4.63
N LEU A 34 -18.18 6.16 3.37
CA LEU A 34 -19.08 6.92 2.50
C LEU A 34 -20.30 6.07 2.17
N VAL A 35 -21.48 6.54 2.53
CA VAL A 35 -22.74 5.91 2.12
C VAL A 35 -23.15 6.54 0.80
N GLY A 36 -22.93 5.82 -0.29
CA GLY A 36 -23.24 6.24 -1.65
C GLY A 36 -24.47 5.51 -2.23
N LYS A 37 -24.83 5.89 -3.45
CA LYS A 37 -25.97 5.31 -4.19
C LYS A 37 -25.92 3.79 -4.32
N ALA A 38 -24.71 3.24 -4.51
CA ALA A 38 -24.48 1.81 -4.76
C ALA A 38 -24.09 1.01 -3.50
N GLY A 39 -24.01 1.64 -2.32
CA GLY A 39 -23.65 0.99 -1.07
C GLY A 39 -22.65 1.76 -0.21
N LEU A 40 -21.84 1.01 0.53
CA LEU A 40 -20.85 1.54 1.48
C LEU A 40 -19.45 1.47 0.86
N MET A 41 -18.78 2.63 0.82
CA MET A 41 -17.38 2.73 0.40
C MET A 41 -16.50 3.07 1.62
N ARG A 42 -15.24 2.67 1.57
CA ARG A 42 -14.21 3.09 2.50
C ARG A 42 -13.24 4.01 1.77
N GLU A 43 -13.02 5.17 2.33
CA GLU A 43 -11.98 6.10 1.89
C GLU A 43 -10.86 6.13 2.93
N ILE A 44 -9.64 5.87 2.48
CA ILE A 44 -8.42 5.93 3.27
C ILE A 44 -7.54 7.02 2.69
N THR A 45 -7.08 7.92 3.54
CA THR A 45 -6.19 9.01 3.20
C THR A 45 -4.91 8.89 4.01
N LEU A 46 -3.78 8.81 3.32
CA LEU A 46 -2.42 8.85 3.88
C LEU A 46 -1.64 9.96 3.21
N PRO A 47 -0.50 10.40 3.73
CA PRO A 47 0.28 11.48 3.10
C PRO A 47 0.68 11.22 1.65
N TRP A 48 0.75 9.96 1.23
CA TRP A 48 1.22 9.54 -0.09
C TRP A 48 0.15 8.94 -1.02
N ILE A 49 -1.08 8.65 -0.50
CA ILE A 49 -2.16 8.04 -1.28
C ILE A 49 -3.54 8.38 -0.70
N ARG A 50 -4.49 8.54 -1.60
CA ARG A 50 -5.92 8.46 -1.29
C ARG A 50 -6.54 7.29 -2.04
N LEU A 51 -7.24 6.41 -1.33
CA LEU A 51 -7.92 5.24 -1.87
C LEU A 51 -9.39 5.26 -1.51
N VAL A 52 -10.27 5.09 -2.49
CA VAL A 52 -11.71 4.85 -2.29
C VAL A 52 -12.05 3.50 -2.87
N HIS A 53 -12.63 2.61 -2.07
CA HIS A 53 -13.01 1.28 -2.53
C HIS A 53 -14.29 0.77 -1.85
N PRO A 54 -15.07 -0.15 -2.48
CA PRO A 54 -16.29 -0.69 -1.89
C PRO A 54 -15.98 -1.60 -0.69
N VAL A 55 -16.80 -1.46 0.35
CA VAL A 55 -16.86 -2.39 1.50
C VAL A 55 -18.07 -3.30 1.38
N ALA A 56 -19.21 -2.73 0.99
CA ALA A 56 -20.44 -3.47 0.70
C ALA A 56 -21.20 -2.77 -0.43
N THR A 57 -21.72 -3.58 -1.36
CA THR A 57 -22.57 -3.11 -2.45
C THR A 57 -24.01 -3.51 -2.20
N CYS A 58 -24.96 -2.67 -2.60
CA CYS A 58 -26.36 -3.04 -2.64
C CYS A 58 -26.60 -4.06 -3.76
N ASP A 59 -27.67 -4.86 -3.63
CA ASP A 59 -28.17 -5.68 -4.73
C ASP A 59 -28.52 -4.79 -5.93
N ALA A 60 -28.44 -5.35 -7.13
CA ALA A 60 -28.60 -4.60 -8.39
C ALA A 60 -29.89 -3.78 -8.48
N ASP A 61 -30.95 -4.24 -7.84
CA ASP A 61 -32.28 -3.62 -7.85
C ASP A 61 -32.48 -2.60 -6.72
N ILE A 62 -31.50 -2.43 -5.83
CA ILE A 62 -31.55 -1.52 -4.69
C ILE A 62 -30.67 -0.31 -4.94
N THR A 63 -31.28 0.86 -4.87
CA THR A 63 -30.55 2.13 -4.98
C THR A 63 -30.79 2.97 -3.73
N LEU A 64 -29.72 3.37 -3.05
CA LEU A 64 -29.83 4.29 -1.91
C LEU A 64 -30.04 5.72 -2.38
N PRO A 65 -30.72 6.58 -1.57
CA PRO A 65 -31.06 7.96 -1.94
C PRO A 65 -29.87 8.93 -1.78
N TYR A 66 -28.65 8.46 -2.04
CA TYR A 66 -27.42 9.24 -1.92
C TYR A 66 -26.74 9.45 -3.27
N GLY A 67 -25.78 10.33 -3.33
CA GLY A 67 -24.97 10.59 -4.52
C GLY A 67 -24.09 9.38 -4.92
N ALA A 68 -23.63 9.38 -6.16
CA ALA A 68 -22.69 8.39 -6.63
C ALA A 68 -21.27 8.69 -6.14
N VAL A 69 -20.53 7.66 -5.81
CA VAL A 69 -19.09 7.69 -5.54
C VAL A 69 -18.47 6.46 -6.15
N GLU A 70 -17.37 6.64 -6.86
CA GLU A 70 -16.66 5.58 -7.57
C GLU A 70 -15.38 5.19 -6.83
N SER A 71 -14.90 3.98 -7.12
CA SER A 71 -13.58 3.55 -6.68
C SER A 71 -12.50 4.41 -7.33
N SER A 72 -11.53 4.85 -6.56
CA SER A 72 -10.43 5.67 -7.07
C SER A 72 -9.14 5.47 -6.29
N VAL A 73 -8.02 5.68 -6.95
CA VAL A 73 -6.69 5.79 -6.36
C VAL A 73 -6.06 7.08 -6.84
N GLU A 74 -5.57 7.87 -5.90
CA GLU A 74 -4.81 9.08 -6.17
C GLU A 74 -3.46 8.93 -5.46
N MET A 75 -2.38 8.90 -6.22
CA MET A 75 -1.02 8.91 -5.67
C MET A 75 -0.58 10.36 -5.46
N TRP A 76 -0.03 10.66 -4.28
CA TRP A 76 0.44 11.99 -3.91
C TRP A 76 1.96 12.07 -3.71
N CYS A 77 2.63 10.93 -3.64
CA CYS A 77 4.09 10.88 -3.73
C CYS A 77 4.55 11.00 -5.18
N SER A 78 5.77 11.49 -5.39
CA SER A 78 6.45 11.42 -6.69
C SER A 78 6.71 9.98 -7.13
N GLU A 79 7.12 9.80 -8.37
CA GLU A 79 7.49 8.51 -8.94
C GLU A 79 8.66 7.87 -8.17
N VAL A 80 8.60 6.55 -8.03
CA VAL A 80 9.69 5.79 -7.39
C VAL A 80 10.93 5.84 -8.30
N PRO A 81 12.07 6.38 -7.83
CA PRO A 81 13.27 6.41 -8.65
C PRO A 81 13.73 5.00 -9.06
N ALA A 82 13.81 4.76 -10.36
CA ALA A 82 14.16 3.44 -10.90
C ALA A 82 15.53 2.92 -10.40
N GLU A 83 16.45 3.81 -10.06
CA GLU A 83 17.75 3.46 -9.45
C GLU A 83 17.58 2.76 -8.10
N LEU A 84 16.55 3.04 -7.31
CA LEU A 84 16.34 2.37 -6.02
C LEU A 84 15.95 0.90 -6.22
N ILE A 85 15.15 0.63 -7.24
CA ILE A 85 14.81 -0.76 -7.62
C ILE A 85 16.04 -1.48 -8.18
N ARG A 86 16.86 -0.79 -9.01
CA ARG A 86 18.12 -1.34 -9.51
C ARG A 86 19.11 -1.62 -8.38
N GLN A 87 19.22 -0.71 -7.40
CA GLN A 87 20.06 -0.89 -6.22
C GLN A 87 19.62 -2.13 -5.44
N PHE A 88 18.33 -2.25 -5.12
CA PHE A 88 17.81 -3.43 -4.44
C PHE A 88 18.10 -4.72 -5.21
N THR A 89 17.89 -4.70 -6.53
CA THR A 89 18.18 -5.87 -7.39
C THR A 89 19.65 -6.29 -7.33
N ALA A 90 20.57 -5.32 -7.31
CA ALA A 90 22.00 -5.58 -7.20
C ALA A 90 22.37 -6.16 -5.82
N ASP A 91 21.86 -5.55 -4.75
CA ASP A 91 22.08 -6.00 -3.37
C ASP A 91 21.52 -7.42 -3.15
N ALA A 92 20.32 -7.70 -3.67
CA ALA A 92 19.69 -9.01 -3.58
C ALA A 92 20.45 -10.09 -4.36
N ARG A 93 21.04 -9.77 -5.50
CA ARG A 93 21.92 -10.68 -6.24
C ARG A 93 23.22 -10.98 -5.48
N GLN A 94 23.77 -10.00 -4.80
CA GLN A 94 24.97 -10.19 -3.97
C GLN A 94 24.68 -11.04 -2.73
N ALA A 95 23.48 -10.99 -2.21
CA ALA A 95 23.07 -11.74 -1.02
C ALA A 95 22.74 -13.21 -1.29
N LEU A 96 22.62 -13.63 -2.57
CA LEU A 96 22.29 -15.02 -2.92
C LEU A 96 23.18 -16.02 -2.19
N PRO A 97 22.64 -17.12 -1.66
CA PRO A 97 21.26 -17.61 -1.81
C PRO A 97 20.26 -17.02 -0.78
N ASN A 98 20.68 -16.12 0.09
CA ASN A 98 19.85 -15.60 1.16
C ASN A 98 18.89 -14.50 0.65
N GLU A 99 17.74 -14.39 1.29
CA GLU A 99 16.78 -13.32 1.07
C GLU A 99 17.20 -12.06 1.81
N ILE A 100 16.92 -10.92 1.21
CA ILE A 100 17.06 -9.59 1.81
C ILE A 100 15.78 -8.79 1.66
N ALA A 101 15.65 -7.73 2.44
CA ALA A 101 14.60 -6.75 2.26
C ALA A 101 15.12 -5.32 2.41
N ALA A 102 14.36 -4.39 1.84
CA ALA A 102 14.58 -2.97 1.96
C ALA A 102 13.25 -2.22 1.98
N ALA A 103 13.27 -0.99 2.47
CA ALA A 103 12.17 -0.06 2.33
C ALA A 103 12.57 1.08 1.37
N LEU A 104 11.61 1.48 0.53
CA LEU A 104 11.68 2.74 -0.19
C LEU A 104 10.80 3.74 0.57
N ILE A 105 11.43 4.74 1.10
CA ILE A 105 10.85 5.69 2.04
C ILE A 105 10.77 7.04 1.34
N TRP A 106 9.57 7.60 1.31
CA TRP A 106 9.31 8.91 0.75
C TRP A 106 9.16 9.95 1.87
N ASN A 107 9.82 11.08 1.70
CA ASN A 107 9.70 12.24 2.58
C ASN A 107 8.67 13.20 2.00
N SER A 108 7.58 13.45 2.73
CA SER A 108 6.46 14.26 2.26
C SER A 108 6.71 15.77 2.27
N THR A 109 7.75 16.23 2.98
CA THR A 109 8.09 17.66 3.07
C THR A 109 8.97 18.13 1.92
N ILE A 110 9.95 17.30 1.52
CA ILE A 110 10.93 17.66 0.49
C ILE A 110 10.78 16.86 -0.80
N ASP A 111 9.78 15.97 -0.87
CA ASP A 111 9.49 15.09 -2.02
C ASP A 111 10.71 14.32 -2.52
N VAL A 112 11.40 13.65 -1.59
CA VAL A 112 12.62 12.88 -1.86
C VAL A 112 12.44 11.45 -1.37
N TRP A 113 12.93 10.50 -2.18
CA TRP A 113 12.99 9.09 -1.83
C TRP A 113 14.34 8.71 -1.26
N ARG A 114 14.34 7.82 -0.28
CA ARG A 114 15.55 7.14 0.19
C ARG A 114 15.36 5.63 0.23
N TYR A 115 16.45 4.93 0.00
CA TYR A 115 16.58 3.48 0.14
C TYR A 115 17.09 3.14 1.53
N ALA A 116 16.47 2.18 2.19
CA ALA A 116 16.91 1.68 3.48
C ALA A 116 16.90 0.16 3.47
N ILE A 117 18.08 -0.46 3.46
CA ILE A 117 18.19 -1.91 3.61
C ILE A 117 17.72 -2.29 5.02
N ARG A 118 16.89 -3.32 5.13
CA ARG A 118 16.41 -3.83 6.42
C ARG A 118 17.42 -4.82 6.97
N ARG A 119 17.93 -4.53 8.16
CA ARG A 119 18.87 -5.43 8.81
C ARG A 119 18.18 -6.75 9.12
N SER A 120 18.72 -7.83 8.55
CA SER A 120 18.24 -9.18 8.81
C SER A 120 18.56 -9.60 10.25
N LEU A 121 17.57 -9.96 11.02
CA LEU A 121 17.72 -10.63 12.31
C LEU A 121 17.90 -12.15 12.10
N ARG A 122 17.29 -12.67 11.04
CA ARG A 122 17.38 -14.07 10.63
C ARG A 122 17.11 -14.15 9.13
N ALA A 123 18.01 -14.75 8.37
CA ALA A 123 17.84 -14.99 6.94
C ALA A 123 18.14 -16.45 6.61
N THR A 124 17.27 -17.06 5.81
CA THR A 124 17.45 -18.37 5.19
C THR A 124 16.95 -18.30 3.74
N PRO A 125 17.18 -19.32 2.88
CA PRO A 125 16.67 -19.32 1.51
C PRO A 125 15.15 -19.23 1.33
N GLY A 126 14.35 -19.31 2.39
CA GLY A 126 12.89 -19.26 2.32
C GLY A 126 12.26 -18.51 3.49
N TYR A 127 13.05 -17.76 4.26
CA TYR A 127 12.51 -16.95 5.36
C TYR A 127 13.50 -15.87 5.79
N VAL A 128 12.97 -14.68 6.02
CA VAL A 128 13.74 -13.58 6.59
C VAL A 128 12.89 -12.79 7.60
N SER A 129 13.52 -12.41 8.71
CA SER A 129 12.94 -11.45 9.67
C SER A 129 13.88 -10.25 9.81
N PHE A 130 13.29 -9.08 9.99
CA PHE A 130 14.01 -7.80 9.96
C PHE A 130 13.78 -6.96 11.19
N GLU A 131 14.74 -6.08 11.48
CA GLU A 131 14.52 -4.95 12.39
C GLU A 131 13.56 -3.94 11.74
N GLU A 132 12.74 -3.29 12.57
CA GLU A 132 11.92 -2.17 12.11
C GLU A 132 12.81 -0.98 11.74
N ILE A 133 12.45 -0.32 10.65
CA ILE A 133 13.13 0.91 10.21
C ILE A 133 12.57 2.07 11.01
N ARG A 134 13.45 2.87 11.61
CA ARG A 134 13.06 4.14 12.20
C ARG A 134 12.75 5.15 11.09
N LEU A 135 11.56 5.73 11.16
CA LEU A 135 11.08 6.80 10.31
C LEU A 135 11.06 8.12 11.08
N GLU A 136 11.37 9.22 10.41
CA GLU A 136 11.11 10.57 10.92
C GLU A 136 9.63 10.95 10.68
N ASP A 137 9.16 12.04 11.28
CA ASP A 137 7.74 12.42 11.28
C ASP A 137 7.15 12.65 9.87
N ASP A 138 7.97 13.09 8.93
CA ASP A 138 7.61 13.35 7.53
C ASP A 138 8.02 12.22 6.55
N GLU A 139 8.52 11.11 7.08
CA GLU A 139 8.91 9.95 6.30
C GLU A 139 7.83 8.87 6.31
N HIS A 140 7.59 8.31 5.14
CA HIS A 140 6.59 7.26 4.95
C HIS A 140 7.20 6.08 4.19
N MET A 141 7.14 4.87 4.77
CA MET A 141 7.48 3.66 4.05
C MET A 141 6.38 3.35 3.05
N VAL A 142 6.57 3.79 1.81
CA VAL A 142 5.60 3.59 0.73
C VAL A 142 5.76 2.21 0.11
N VAL A 143 7.02 1.75 -0.07
CA VAL A 143 7.32 0.43 -0.65
C VAL A 143 8.15 -0.40 0.32
N ASP A 144 7.69 -1.61 0.60
CA ASP A 144 8.43 -2.65 1.30
C ASP A 144 8.78 -3.73 0.27
N ILE A 145 10.07 -3.95 0.03
CA ILE A 145 10.56 -4.85 -1.01
C ILE A 145 11.42 -5.94 -0.41
N HIS A 146 11.19 -7.20 -0.78
CA HIS A 146 12.04 -8.32 -0.40
C HIS A 146 12.33 -9.24 -1.59
N SER A 147 13.31 -10.13 -1.42
CA SER A 147 13.77 -11.04 -2.46
C SER A 147 13.44 -12.49 -2.10
N HIS A 148 13.13 -13.29 -3.13
CA HIS A 148 12.99 -14.75 -3.06
C HIS A 148 14.19 -15.48 -3.69
N GLY A 149 15.33 -14.82 -3.80
CA GLY A 149 16.55 -15.41 -4.34
C GLY A 149 16.36 -16.00 -5.75
N ALA A 150 16.68 -17.28 -5.93
CA ALA A 150 16.52 -18.00 -7.19
C ALA A 150 15.08 -18.47 -7.47
N PHE A 151 14.17 -18.41 -6.50
CA PHE A 151 12.77 -18.74 -6.70
C PHE A 151 12.03 -17.63 -7.46
N GLY A 152 10.89 -17.97 -8.09
CA GLY A 152 10.02 -16.96 -8.72
C GLY A 152 9.41 -16.02 -7.69
N ALA A 153 8.99 -14.83 -8.14
CA ALA A 153 8.30 -13.87 -7.30
C ALA A 153 6.84 -14.29 -7.07
N PHE A 154 6.42 -14.35 -5.83
CA PHE A 154 5.03 -14.60 -5.39
C PHE A 154 4.87 -14.12 -3.94
N PHE A 155 3.66 -13.92 -3.48
CA PHE A 155 3.37 -13.66 -2.07
C PHE A 155 3.05 -14.97 -1.35
N SER A 156 3.81 -15.30 -0.31
CA SER A 156 3.60 -16.47 0.52
C SER A 156 2.51 -16.22 1.59
N GLY A 157 2.04 -17.29 2.24
CA GLY A 157 1.13 -17.12 3.38
C GLY A 157 1.79 -16.45 4.61
N THR A 158 3.11 -16.34 4.66
CA THR A 158 3.84 -15.54 5.66
C THR A 158 3.75 -14.07 5.30
N ASP A 159 4.02 -13.71 4.04
CA ASP A 159 3.86 -12.34 3.54
C ASP A 159 2.44 -11.83 3.74
N ASP A 160 1.43 -12.69 3.53
CA ASP A 160 0.03 -12.34 3.76
C ASP A 160 -0.25 -11.99 5.22
N ARG A 161 0.33 -12.73 6.17
CA ARG A 161 0.17 -12.44 7.61
C ARG A 161 0.90 -11.16 8.02
N ASP A 162 2.11 -10.95 7.51
CA ASP A 162 2.96 -9.80 7.85
C ASP A 162 2.40 -8.51 7.23
N ASP A 163 1.80 -8.62 6.05
CA ASP A 163 1.16 -7.50 5.34
C ASP A 163 -0.27 -7.22 5.81
N PHE A 164 -0.90 -8.12 6.56
CA PHE A 164 -2.27 -7.92 7.03
C PHE A 164 -2.35 -6.71 7.96
N GLY A 165 -3.18 -5.75 7.61
CA GLY A 165 -3.34 -4.51 8.37
C GLY A 165 -2.32 -3.41 8.03
N SER A 166 -1.27 -3.70 7.23
CA SER A 166 -0.34 -2.69 6.75
C SER A 166 -0.96 -1.76 5.70
N MET A 167 -0.30 -0.62 5.48
CA MET A 167 -0.65 0.36 4.44
C MET A 167 0.63 0.73 3.69
N LYS A 168 0.93 -0.02 2.61
CA LYS A 168 2.16 0.10 1.82
C LYS A 168 2.02 -0.67 0.51
N PHE A 169 2.88 -0.40 -0.46
CA PHE A 169 3.14 -1.34 -1.54
C PHE A 169 4.08 -2.43 -1.06
N SER A 170 3.72 -3.69 -1.30
CA SER A 170 4.57 -4.83 -1.06
C SER A 170 5.10 -5.36 -2.39
N VAL A 171 6.40 -5.56 -2.48
CA VAL A 171 7.09 -5.98 -3.70
C VAL A 171 7.96 -7.20 -3.39
N VAL A 172 7.85 -8.23 -4.22
CA VAL A 172 8.71 -9.40 -4.18
C VAL A 172 9.51 -9.47 -5.49
N LEU A 173 10.84 -9.60 -5.39
CA LEU A 173 11.69 -9.93 -6.54
C LEU A 173 12.19 -11.36 -6.45
N GLY A 174 12.05 -12.10 -7.56
CA GLY A 174 12.52 -13.48 -7.67
C GLY A 174 13.31 -13.72 -8.94
N ASN A 175 13.78 -14.97 -9.13
CA ASN A 175 14.64 -15.37 -10.25
C ASN A 175 15.89 -14.48 -10.39
N LEU A 176 16.50 -14.11 -9.25
CA LEU A 176 17.64 -13.19 -9.22
C LEU A 176 18.94 -13.78 -9.77
N ASP A 177 18.99 -15.12 -9.92
CA ASP A 177 20.03 -15.86 -10.63
C ASP A 177 19.94 -15.73 -12.15
N LYS A 178 18.82 -15.20 -12.68
CA LYS A 178 18.56 -15.03 -14.11
C LYS A 178 18.83 -13.58 -14.57
N PRO A 179 19.10 -13.37 -15.87
CA PRO A 179 19.28 -12.02 -16.42
C PRO A 179 18.08 -11.11 -16.15
N THR A 180 16.86 -11.63 -16.29
CA THR A 180 15.61 -10.89 -16.05
C THR A 180 14.95 -11.44 -14.79
N PRO A 181 14.92 -10.69 -13.69
CA PRO A 181 14.18 -11.03 -12.49
C PRO A 181 12.67 -11.07 -12.76
N SER A 182 11.94 -11.83 -11.96
CA SER A 182 10.48 -11.74 -11.88
C SER A 182 10.08 -10.81 -10.73
N SER A 183 8.88 -10.24 -10.81
CA SER A 183 8.32 -9.40 -9.75
C SER A 183 6.86 -9.75 -9.46
N ALA A 184 6.45 -9.59 -8.21
CA ALA A 184 5.05 -9.57 -7.78
C ALA A 184 4.84 -8.30 -6.94
N ILE A 185 3.77 -7.56 -7.22
CA ILE A 185 3.52 -6.26 -6.61
C ILE A 185 2.06 -6.19 -6.20
N ARG A 186 1.81 -5.70 -4.99
CA ARG A 186 0.46 -5.43 -4.48
C ARG A 186 0.43 -4.18 -3.62
N LEU A 187 -0.69 -3.49 -3.59
CA LEU A 187 -1.00 -2.49 -2.57
C LEU A 187 -1.69 -3.20 -1.40
N CYS A 188 -1.10 -3.13 -0.22
CA CYS A 188 -1.69 -3.54 1.04
C CYS A 188 -2.39 -2.35 1.67
N MET A 189 -3.66 -2.48 2.03
CA MET A 189 -4.42 -1.36 2.56
C MET A 189 -5.42 -1.85 3.61
N ALA A 190 -4.98 -1.81 4.87
CA ALA A 190 -5.79 -2.10 6.04
C ALA A 190 -6.62 -3.40 5.90
N GLY A 191 -5.95 -4.52 5.63
CA GLY A 191 -6.55 -5.86 5.52
C GLY A 191 -7.09 -6.23 4.14
N ARG A 192 -6.81 -5.41 3.11
CA ARG A 192 -7.08 -5.74 1.71
C ARG A 192 -5.82 -5.66 0.86
N TYR A 193 -5.77 -6.48 -0.18
CA TYR A 193 -4.70 -6.50 -1.17
C TYR A 193 -5.28 -6.17 -2.53
N PHE A 194 -4.64 -5.22 -3.23
CA PHE A 194 -5.01 -4.83 -4.58
C PHE A 194 -3.83 -5.13 -5.50
N PRO A 195 -4.05 -5.79 -6.66
CA PRO A 195 -3.00 -5.95 -7.65
C PRO A 195 -2.42 -4.59 -8.03
N ALA A 196 -1.10 -4.52 -8.12
CA ALA A 196 -0.41 -3.28 -8.41
C ALA A 196 0.75 -3.50 -9.38
N SER A 197 1.29 -2.42 -9.91
CA SER A 197 2.44 -2.39 -10.79
C SER A 197 3.31 -1.17 -10.54
N ILE A 198 4.58 -1.26 -10.94
CA ILE A 198 5.49 -0.13 -11.10
C ILE A 198 5.94 -0.16 -12.56
N ASN A 199 5.73 0.92 -13.30
CA ASN A 199 6.16 1.01 -14.69
C ASN A 199 7.63 1.46 -14.79
N GLU A 200 8.15 1.56 -16.03
CA GLU A 200 9.54 1.96 -16.29
C GLU A 200 9.87 3.38 -15.82
N LEU A 201 8.87 4.25 -15.69
CA LEU A 201 8.99 5.62 -15.19
C LEU A 201 8.95 5.69 -13.66
N GLY A 202 8.63 4.59 -12.97
CA GLY A 202 8.50 4.54 -11.51
C GLY A 202 7.09 4.88 -11.01
N GLU A 203 6.12 5.02 -11.90
CA GLU A 203 4.73 5.28 -11.52
C GLU A 203 4.09 4.02 -10.90
N LEU A 204 3.51 4.20 -9.72
CA LEU A 204 2.77 3.17 -9.01
C LEU A 204 1.33 3.12 -9.53
N GLY A 205 0.94 1.99 -10.09
CA GLY A 205 -0.42 1.72 -10.56
C GLY A 205 -1.13 0.71 -9.67
N VAL A 206 -2.45 0.86 -9.49
CA VAL A 206 -3.30 -0.04 -8.70
C VAL A 206 -4.53 -0.41 -9.52
N ILE A 207 -4.92 -1.69 -9.46
CA ILE A 207 -6.14 -2.21 -10.08
C ILE A 207 -7.19 -2.38 -8.98
N LEU A 208 -8.29 -1.61 -9.07
CA LEU A 208 -9.42 -1.61 -8.11
C LEU A 208 -10.54 -2.55 -8.52
#